data_e1b44873f3486ffaf1c44a8835f278e2
#
_entry.id   e1b44873f3486ffaf1c44a8835f278e2
#
_cell.length_a   1.000
_cell.length_b   1.000
_cell.length_c   1.000
_cell.angle_alpha   90.00
_cell.angle_beta   90.00
_cell.angle_gamma   90.00
#
_symmetry.space_group_name_H-M   'P 1'
#
loop_
_entity.id
_entity.type
_entity.pdbx_description
1 polymer ?
#
loop_
_entity_poly.entity_id
_entity_poly.type
_entity_poly.pdbx_seq_one_letter_code
_entity_poly.pdbx_strand_id
1 'polypeptide(L)'
;MNHKYNDLSKVPVELHDDGVNYCMCYKIQADEKTRQSIVTIIDKVYELCGGEIDKTSVSKSCLFIPISIFLNALMGAGDYDGHILGYDVLPDGSLTILTICRGDAIVPFRDCLLKVFPEIDYIEVLN
;
A
#
# COMPACT_ATOMS: atom_id res chain seq x y z
N MET A 1 9.54 12.69 -13.04
CA MET A 1 10.84 12.40 -12.39
C MET A 1 10.65 11.24 -11.43
N ASN A 2 11.51 10.22 -11.52
CA ASN A 2 11.44 9.05 -10.64
C ASN A 2 12.40 9.22 -9.46
N HIS A 3 11.87 9.05 -8.27
CA HIS A 3 12.65 9.06 -7.04
C HIS A 3 12.69 7.67 -6.46
N LYS A 4 13.86 7.21 -6.01
CA LYS A 4 14.03 5.91 -5.36
C LYS A 4 14.37 6.12 -3.89
N TYR A 5 13.46 5.72 -3.01
CA TYR A 5 13.63 5.83 -1.57
C TYR A 5 13.50 4.45 -0.95
N ASN A 6 14.64 3.78 -0.74
CA ASN A 6 14.69 2.48 -0.07
C ASN A 6 14.56 2.63 1.45
N ASP A 7 14.78 3.83 1.94
CA ASP A 7 14.67 4.19 3.35
C ASP A 7 13.75 5.41 3.46
N LEU A 8 12.57 5.23 4.02
CA LEU A 8 11.56 6.29 4.11
C LEU A 8 11.98 7.47 4.97
N SER A 9 12.91 7.26 5.91
CA SER A 9 13.45 8.36 6.70
C SER A 9 14.21 9.38 5.85
N LYS A 10 14.60 8.97 4.63
CA LYS A 10 15.32 9.83 3.68
C LYS A 10 14.42 10.52 2.68
N VAL A 11 13.10 10.28 2.71
CA VAL A 11 12.17 11.02 1.85
C VAL A 11 12.19 12.48 2.29
N PRO A 12 12.59 13.42 1.41
CA PRO A 12 12.67 14.83 1.80
C PRO A 12 11.30 15.37 2.24
N VAL A 13 11.31 16.20 3.28
CA VAL A 13 10.07 16.78 3.83
C VAL A 13 9.33 17.61 2.77
N GLU A 14 10.05 18.30 1.90
CA GLU A 14 9.48 19.11 0.84
C GLU A 14 8.66 18.30 -0.16
N LEU A 15 8.90 17.00 -0.29
CA LEU A 15 8.07 16.13 -1.14
C LEU A 15 6.71 15.84 -0.53
N HIS A 16 6.56 16.03 0.77
CA HIS A 16 5.29 15.78 1.46
C HIS A 16 4.21 16.82 1.09
N ASP A 17 4.61 18.03 0.69
CA ASP A 17 3.70 19.14 0.43
C ASP A 17 3.78 19.71 -0.98
N ASP A 18 4.47 19.03 -1.91
CA ASP A 18 4.67 19.56 -3.25
C ASP A 18 3.46 19.39 -4.18
N GLY A 19 2.43 18.67 -3.75
CA GLY A 19 1.23 18.43 -4.54
C GLY A 19 1.41 17.44 -5.68
N VAL A 20 2.59 16.83 -5.79
CA VAL A 20 2.90 15.86 -6.85
C VAL A 20 2.50 14.46 -6.40
N ASN A 21 1.97 13.68 -7.35
CA ASN A 21 1.70 12.26 -7.12
C ASN A 21 2.92 11.42 -7.48
N TYR A 22 3.22 10.48 -6.61
CA TYR A 22 4.33 9.54 -6.76
C TYR A 22 3.81 8.13 -6.89
N CYS A 23 4.36 7.38 -7.84
CA CYS A 23 4.15 5.92 -7.91
C CYS A 23 5.13 5.26 -6.96
N MET A 24 4.62 4.54 -5.97
CA MET A 24 5.44 3.85 -4.99
C MET A 24 5.07 2.38 -4.92
N CYS A 25 6.06 1.53 -4.79
CA CYS A 25 5.89 0.11 -4.56
C CYS A 25 6.37 -0.22 -3.15
N TYR A 26 5.46 -0.72 -2.32
CA TYR A 26 5.80 -1.12 -0.96
C TYR A 26 6.08 -2.61 -0.96
N LYS A 27 7.28 -3.00 -0.55
CA LYS A 27 7.64 -4.41 -0.37
C LYS A 27 7.55 -4.75 1.11
N ILE A 28 6.71 -5.74 1.42
CA ILE A 28 6.37 -6.12 2.78
C ILE A 28 6.87 -7.53 3.04
N GLN A 29 7.69 -7.70 4.09
CA GLN A 29 8.07 -9.00 4.59
C GLN A 29 7.23 -9.34 5.81
N ALA A 30 6.45 -10.41 5.68
CA ALA A 30 5.55 -10.87 6.72
C ALA A 30 5.26 -12.35 6.53
N ASP A 31 4.72 -13.01 7.55
CA ASP A 31 4.26 -14.38 7.41
C ASP A 31 3.03 -14.45 6.48
N GLU A 32 2.69 -15.67 6.07
CA GLU A 32 1.58 -15.89 5.15
C GLU A 32 0.25 -15.37 5.71
N LYS A 33 0.02 -15.55 7.00
CA LYS A 33 -1.21 -15.11 7.64
C LYS A 33 -1.37 -13.60 7.58
N THR A 34 -0.31 -12.86 7.86
CA THR A 34 -0.33 -11.40 7.81
C THR A 34 -0.51 -10.90 6.38
N ARG A 35 0.22 -11.50 5.42
CA ARG A 35 0.04 -11.16 4.00
C ARG A 35 -1.40 -11.39 3.55
N GLN A 36 -1.98 -12.53 3.92
CA GLN A 36 -3.35 -12.86 3.55
C GLN A 36 -4.36 -11.89 4.17
N SER A 37 -4.11 -11.44 5.39
CA SER A 37 -4.96 -10.44 6.04
C SER A 37 -4.96 -9.12 5.29
N ILE A 38 -3.79 -8.66 4.87
CA ILE A 38 -3.66 -7.41 4.10
C ILE A 38 -4.39 -7.54 2.75
N VAL A 39 -4.15 -8.63 2.03
CA VAL A 39 -4.77 -8.89 0.73
C VAL A 39 -6.30 -8.96 0.86
N THR A 40 -6.80 -9.63 1.89
CA THR A 40 -8.23 -9.74 2.13
C THR A 40 -8.88 -8.38 2.33
N ILE A 41 -8.23 -7.46 3.05
CA ILE A 41 -8.75 -6.11 3.25
C ILE A 41 -8.75 -5.34 1.93
N ILE A 42 -7.68 -5.43 1.14
CA ILE A 42 -7.61 -4.77 -0.17
C ILE A 42 -8.73 -5.27 -1.08
N ASP A 43 -8.90 -6.58 -1.18
CA ASP A 43 -9.94 -7.20 -2.02
C ASP A 43 -11.34 -6.78 -1.58
N LYS A 44 -11.59 -6.77 -0.27
CA LYS A 44 -12.89 -6.38 0.26
C LYS A 44 -13.22 -4.91 -0.04
N VAL A 45 -12.25 -4.03 0.10
CA VAL A 45 -12.44 -2.61 -0.23
C VAL A 45 -12.73 -2.47 -1.73
N TYR A 46 -12.01 -3.21 -2.57
CA TYR A 46 -12.25 -3.19 -4.01
C TYR A 46 -13.68 -3.63 -4.35
N GLU A 47 -14.17 -4.69 -3.73
CA GLU A 47 -15.56 -5.16 -3.93
C GLU A 47 -16.57 -4.11 -3.44
N LEU A 48 -16.29 -3.45 -2.31
CA LEU A 48 -17.15 -2.37 -1.80
C LEU A 48 -17.19 -1.17 -2.75
N CYS A 49 -16.14 -0.97 -3.53
CA CYS A 49 -16.09 0.08 -4.56
C CYS A 49 -16.71 -0.35 -5.89
N GLY A 50 -17.33 -1.53 -5.95
CA GLY A 50 -18.00 -2.04 -7.14
C GLY A 50 -17.15 -2.92 -8.03
N GLY A 51 -15.95 -3.29 -7.61
CA GLY A 51 -15.07 -4.17 -8.38
C GLY A 51 -15.42 -5.65 -8.24
N GLU A 52 -14.97 -6.43 -9.21
CA GLU A 52 -15.07 -7.89 -9.17
C GLU A 52 -13.68 -8.48 -8.99
N ILE A 53 -13.52 -9.32 -7.97
CA ILE A 53 -12.26 -9.97 -7.66
C ILE A 53 -12.14 -11.29 -8.41
N ASP A 54 -11.02 -11.45 -9.14
CA ASP A 54 -10.61 -12.73 -9.68
C ASP A 54 -9.95 -13.55 -8.56
N LYS A 55 -10.69 -14.51 -8.03
CA LYS A 55 -10.24 -15.34 -6.91
C LYS A 55 -9.18 -16.37 -7.30
N THR A 56 -8.92 -16.53 -8.59
CA THR A 56 -7.92 -17.49 -9.08
C THR A 56 -6.53 -16.87 -9.21
N SER A 57 -6.42 -15.55 -9.17
CA SER A 57 -5.15 -14.84 -9.31
C SER A 57 -4.60 -14.42 -7.95
N VAL A 58 -3.29 -14.65 -7.74
CA VAL A 58 -2.58 -14.20 -6.53
C VAL A 58 -2.02 -12.78 -6.69
N SER A 59 -2.05 -12.26 -7.91
CA SER A 59 -1.59 -10.90 -8.23
C SER A 59 -2.75 -10.16 -8.86
N LYS A 60 -2.96 -8.93 -8.41
CA LYS A 60 -4.05 -8.09 -8.91
C LYS A 60 -3.55 -6.71 -9.28
N SER A 61 -4.00 -6.22 -10.43
CA SER A 61 -3.62 -4.91 -10.96
C SER A 61 -4.87 -4.13 -11.38
N CYS A 62 -4.70 -2.85 -11.63
CA CYS A 62 -5.78 -1.96 -12.07
C CYS A 62 -6.94 -1.86 -11.07
N LEU A 63 -6.64 -2.00 -9.77
CA LEU A 63 -7.67 -1.95 -8.73
C LEU A 63 -8.22 -0.54 -8.51
N PHE A 64 -7.34 0.44 -8.48
CA PHE A 64 -7.68 1.86 -8.29
C PHE A 64 -8.53 2.11 -7.03
N ILE A 65 -8.03 1.66 -5.89
CA ILE A 65 -8.70 1.77 -4.59
C ILE A 65 -8.25 3.05 -3.89
N PRO A 66 -9.15 3.97 -3.48
CA PRO A 66 -8.74 5.13 -2.70
C PRO A 66 -8.03 4.72 -1.41
N ILE A 67 -6.85 5.30 -1.16
CA ILE A 67 -6.07 5.02 0.06
C ILE A 67 -6.87 5.37 1.31
N SER A 68 -7.62 6.47 1.28
CA SER A 68 -8.44 6.88 2.41
C SER A 68 -9.49 5.83 2.79
N ILE A 69 -10.13 5.19 1.80
CA ILE A 69 -11.10 4.13 2.07
C ILE A 69 -10.40 2.90 2.66
N PHE A 70 -9.23 2.52 2.11
CA PHE A 70 -8.45 1.42 2.64
C PHE A 70 -8.02 1.67 4.09
N LEU A 71 -7.50 2.86 4.40
CA LEU A 71 -7.05 3.19 5.76
C LEU A 71 -8.22 3.26 6.73
N ASN A 72 -9.39 3.74 6.29
CA ASN A 72 -10.58 3.71 7.12
C ASN A 72 -11.04 2.28 7.44
N ALA A 73 -10.99 1.39 6.46
CA ALA A 73 -11.30 -0.03 6.68
C ALA A 73 -10.28 -0.70 7.60
N LEU A 74 -9.00 -0.29 7.50
CA LEU A 74 -7.91 -0.88 8.27
C LEU A 74 -7.92 -0.46 9.73
N MET A 75 -8.12 0.83 10.02
CA MET A 75 -7.96 1.38 11.35
C MET A 75 -8.93 2.51 11.71
N GLY A 76 -9.94 2.75 10.88
CA GLY A 76 -10.94 3.80 11.15
C GLY A 76 -10.43 5.22 11.00
N ALA A 77 -9.29 5.43 10.39
CA ALA A 77 -8.71 6.76 10.22
C ALA A 77 -7.89 6.83 8.94
N GLY A 78 -7.90 7.96 8.29
CA GLY A 78 -7.10 8.22 7.10
C GLY A 78 -7.83 9.16 6.16
N ASP A 79 -7.14 10.20 5.74
CA ASP A 79 -7.64 11.19 4.78
C ASP A 79 -6.45 11.64 3.93
N TYR A 80 -6.00 10.74 3.04
CA TYR A 80 -4.85 10.99 2.19
C TYR A 80 -5.23 10.80 0.73
N ASP A 81 -4.74 11.70 -0.12
CA ASP A 81 -4.94 11.59 -1.56
C ASP A 81 -4.06 10.50 -2.15
N GLY A 82 -4.67 9.60 -2.87
CA GLY A 82 -3.97 8.54 -3.56
C GLY A 82 -4.80 7.29 -3.70
N HIS A 83 -4.22 6.32 -4.41
CA HIS A 83 -4.89 5.07 -4.73
C HIS A 83 -3.92 3.90 -4.64
N ILE A 84 -4.44 2.75 -4.24
CA ILE A 84 -3.77 1.47 -4.41
C ILE A 84 -4.11 0.97 -5.81
N LEU A 85 -3.09 0.70 -6.61
CA LEU A 85 -3.26 0.26 -7.99
C LEU A 85 -3.26 -1.24 -8.13
N GLY A 86 -2.66 -1.94 -7.19
CA GLY A 86 -2.58 -3.39 -7.23
C GLY A 86 -1.64 -3.96 -6.20
N TYR A 87 -1.51 -5.28 -6.21
CA TYR A 87 -0.57 -5.99 -5.36
C TYR A 87 -0.09 -7.27 -6.05
N ASP A 88 1.04 -7.78 -5.57
CA ASP A 88 1.65 -8.99 -6.10
C ASP A 88 2.30 -9.78 -4.95
N VAL A 89 2.20 -11.11 -5.03
CA VAL A 89 2.93 -12.00 -4.13
C VAL A 89 4.13 -12.54 -4.89
N LEU A 90 5.33 -12.19 -4.42
CA LEU A 90 6.58 -12.56 -5.09
C LEU A 90 6.97 -14.02 -4.78
N PRO A 91 7.86 -14.61 -5.61
CA PRO A 91 8.33 -15.98 -5.37
C PRO A 91 8.97 -16.22 -4.00
N ASP A 92 9.58 -15.19 -3.40
CA ASP A 92 10.16 -15.29 -2.05
C ASP A 92 9.10 -15.18 -0.94
N GLY A 93 7.82 -15.03 -1.31
CA GLY A 93 6.72 -14.91 -0.37
C GLY A 93 6.44 -13.49 0.10
N SER A 94 7.22 -12.50 -0.30
CA SER A 94 6.93 -11.11 0.06
C SER A 94 5.72 -10.58 -0.72
N LEU A 95 5.02 -9.62 -0.11
CA LEU A 95 3.90 -8.93 -0.74
C LEU A 95 4.38 -7.56 -1.23
N THR A 96 4.05 -7.21 -2.46
CA THR A 96 4.24 -5.84 -2.95
C THR A 96 2.89 -5.17 -3.17
N ILE A 97 2.82 -3.89 -2.80
CA ILE A 97 1.62 -3.06 -3.03
C ILE A 97 2.05 -1.87 -3.86
N LEU A 98 1.43 -1.71 -5.02
CA LEU A 98 1.70 -0.57 -5.89
C LEU A 98 0.68 0.53 -5.61
N THR A 99 1.17 1.75 -5.38
CA THR A 99 0.32 2.91 -5.12
C THR A 99 0.68 4.07 -6.02
N ILE A 100 -0.27 4.96 -6.19
CA ILE A 100 -0.02 6.32 -6.67
C ILE A 100 -0.60 7.27 -5.62
N CYS A 101 0.24 8.09 -5.02
CA CYS A 101 -0.19 8.95 -3.91
C CYS A 101 0.65 10.21 -3.82
N ARG A 102 0.13 11.20 -3.11
CA ARG A 102 0.91 12.39 -2.76
C ARG A 102 2.04 12.02 -1.79
N GLY A 103 3.09 12.82 -1.83
CA GLY A 103 4.26 12.58 -0.97
C GLY A 103 3.92 12.49 0.51
N ASP A 104 2.93 13.26 0.97
CA ASP A 104 2.51 13.25 2.37
C ASP A 104 1.79 11.95 2.80
N ALA A 105 1.39 11.11 1.87
CA ALA A 105 0.74 9.84 2.16
C ALA A 105 1.71 8.65 2.23
N ILE A 106 2.95 8.80 1.76
CA ILE A 106 3.90 7.70 1.65
C ILE A 106 4.23 7.09 3.02
N VAL A 107 4.68 7.93 3.95
CA VAL A 107 5.07 7.47 5.29
C VAL A 107 3.86 7.07 6.13
N PRO A 108 2.76 7.85 6.17
CA PRO A 108 1.56 7.43 6.89
C PRO A 108 0.99 6.09 6.44
N PHE A 109 1.02 5.79 5.15
CA PHE A 109 0.56 4.49 4.63
C PHE A 109 1.38 3.33 5.24
N ARG A 110 2.71 3.45 5.20
CA ARG A 110 3.60 2.48 5.84
C ARG A 110 3.30 2.33 7.34
N ASP A 111 3.21 3.47 8.03
CA ASP A 111 3.06 3.47 9.50
C ASP A 111 1.73 2.86 9.92
N CYS A 112 0.66 3.08 9.16
CA CYS A 112 -0.63 2.44 9.42
C CYS A 112 -0.54 0.92 9.29
N LEU A 113 0.15 0.41 8.26
CA LEU A 113 0.33 -1.03 8.11
C LEU A 113 1.11 -1.62 9.28
N LEU A 114 2.20 -0.98 9.70
CA LEU A 114 3.01 -1.44 10.82
C LEU A 114 2.25 -1.39 12.14
N LYS A 115 1.37 -0.43 12.32
CA LYS A 115 0.58 -0.28 13.53
C LYS A 115 -0.48 -1.38 13.66
N VAL A 116 -1.13 -1.74 12.56
CA VAL A 116 -2.20 -2.73 12.56
C VAL A 116 -1.65 -4.15 12.50
N PHE A 117 -0.52 -4.35 11.85
CA PHE A 117 0.10 -5.67 11.67
C PHE A 117 1.50 -5.68 12.30
N PRO A 118 1.58 -5.84 13.63
CA PRO A 118 2.89 -5.83 14.32
C PRO A 118 3.80 -7.01 13.95
N GLU A 119 3.27 -8.03 13.28
CA GLU A 119 4.05 -9.18 12.81
C GLU A 119 4.78 -8.92 11.49
N ILE A 120 4.63 -7.73 10.90
CA ILE A 120 5.41 -7.37 9.71
C ILE A 120 6.88 -7.19 10.11
N ASP A 121 7.77 -7.93 9.44
CA ASP A 121 9.21 -7.87 9.70
C ASP A 121 9.79 -6.54 9.22
N TYR A 122 9.46 -6.14 8.00
CA TYR A 122 9.84 -4.81 7.51
C TYR A 122 9.01 -4.42 6.28
N ILE A 123 8.96 -3.12 6.04
CA ILE A 123 8.39 -2.54 4.82
C ILE A 123 9.47 -1.69 4.15
N GLU A 124 9.70 -1.95 2.88
CA GLU A 124 10.60 -1.18 2.04
C GLU A 124 9.78 -0.45 0.99
N VAL A 125 10.05 0.85 0.77
CA VAL A 125 9.38 1.60 -0.28
C VAL A 125 10.33 1.78 -1.44
N LEU A 126 9.90 1.30 -2.60
CA LEU A 126 10.65 1.32 -3.85
C LEU A 126 9.90 2.20 -4.84
N ASN A 127 10.64 2.91 -5.64
CA ASN A 127 10.02 3.71 -6.71
C ASN A 127 10.41 3.15 -8.08
#